data_836ecce0aebe1c769f32f15b2764578d
#
_entry.id   836ecce0aebe1c769f32f15b2764578d
#
_cell.length_a   1.000
_cell.length_b   1.000
_cell.length_c   1.000
_cell.angle_alpha   90.00
_cell.angle_beta   90.00
_cell.angle_gamma   90.00
#
_symmetry.space_group_name_H-M   'P 1'
#
loop_
_entity.id
_entity.type
_entity.pdbx_description
1 polymer ?
#
loop_
_entity_poly.entity_id
_entity_poly.type
_entity_poly.pdbx_seq_one_letter_code
_entity_poly.pdbx_strand_id
1 'polypeptide(L)'
;MYPARLNRLRKKTRMLCKCCGDTLEDTNRYLTRVGAKVYLSNICRPCKRMQMATIRQLRKIHHRPPTGAQCECCGRVDKLQLDHEHNGERAFRGWLCKSCNISLGFLGDSSEGVQMALTYLAAAEERKICSRAL
;
A
#
# COMPACT_ATOMS: atom_id res chain seq x y z
N MET A 1 11.74 -44.41 7.47
CA MET A 1 11.71 -43.67 8.76
C MET A 1 12.26 -42.28 8.52
N TYR A 2 11.42 -41.28 8.40
CA TYR A 2 11.86 -39.85 8.27
C TYR A 2 11.95 -39.26 9.68
N PRO A 3 13.03 -38.54 10.01
CA PRO A 3 13.15 -37.94 11.34
C PRO A 3 12.17 -36.77 11.49
N ALA A 4 11.52 -36.72 12.63
CA ALA A 4 10.62 -35.66 13.05
C ALA A 4 11.28 -34.29 12.89
N ARG A 5 10.65 -33.38 12.10
CA ARG A 5 11.06 -32.00 11.99
C ARG A 5 11.00 -31.36 13.37
N LEU A 6 12.15 -30.98 13.87
CA LEU A 6 12.33 -30.12 15.03
C LEU A 6 11.42 -28.90 14.88
N ASN A 7 10.42 -28.84 15.74
CA ASN A 7 9.54 -27.69 15.90
C ASN A 7 10.41 -26.55 16.44
N ARG A 8 11.01 -25.74 15.53
CA ARG A 8 11.67 -24.51 15.93
C ARG A 8 10.62 -23.67 16.65
N LEU A 9 10.81 -23.51 17.93
CA LEU A 9 10.14 -22.51 18.76
C LEU A 9 10.32 -21.15 18.07
N ARG A 10 9.40 -20.78 17.19
CA ARG A 10 9.28 -19.41 16.70
C ARG A 10 8.99 -18.60 17.96
N LYS A 11 10.00 -17.84 18.44
CA LYS A 11 9.76 -16.75 19.36
C LYS A 11 8.58 -15.99 18.77
N LYS A 12 7.44 -16.00 19.47
CA LYS A 12 6.24 -15.24 19.10
C LYS A 12 6.63 -13.77 19.21
N THR A 13 7.24 -13.22 18.17
CA THR A 13 7.43 -11.78 18.08
C THR A 13 6.03 -11.19 18.12
N ARG A 14 5.75 -10.39 19.16
CA ARG A 14 4.48 -9.68 19.28
C ARG A 14 4.26 -8.90 17.99
N MET A 15 3.26 -9.28 17.22
CA MET A 15 2.89 -8.51 16.04
C MET A 15 2.11 -7.29 16.48
N LEU A 16 2.56 -6.11 16.04
CA LEU A 16 1.91 -4.86 16.37
C LEU A 16 1.05 -4.38 15.20
N CYS A 17 -0.05 -3.71 15.52
CA CYS A 17 -0.87 -3.03 14.52
C CYS A 17 -0.04 -1.89 13.90
N LYS A 18 0.11 -1.91 12.58
CA LYS A 18 0.89 -0.89 11.87
C LYS A 18 0.32 0.54 11.96
N CYS A 19 -0.92 0.69 12.44
CA CYS A 19 -1.57 2.00 12.54
C CYS A 19 -1.51 2.59 13.96
N CYS A 20 -1.82 1.78 14.99
CA CYS A 20 -1.89 2.27 16.38
C CYS A 20 -0.79 1.69 17.29
N GLY A 21 -0.01 0.71 16.81
CA GLY A 21 1.01 0.07 17.63
C GLY A 21 0.50 -0.97 18.62
N ASP A 22 -0.79 -1.16 18.77
CA ASP A 22 -1.36 -2.14 19.70
C ASP A 22 -0.97 -3.57 19.31
N THR A 23 -0.85 -4.44 20.31
CA THR A 23 -0.59 -5.86 20.09
C THR A 23 -1.72 -6.50 19.30
N LEU A 24 -1.35 -7.20 18.22
CA LEU A 24 -2.30 -7.94 17.39
C LEU A 24 -2.46 -9.36 17.90
N GLU A 25 -3.72 -9.68 18.22
CA GLU A 25 -4.19 -11.02 18.57
C GLU A 25 -5.19 -11.52 17.54
N ASP A 26 -5.44 -12.81 17.48
CA ASP A 26 -6.41 -13.37 16.51
C ASP A 26 -7.83 -12.80 16.73
N THR A 27 -8.14 -12.38 17.96
CA THR A 27 -9.42 -11.77 18.35
C THR A 27 -9.62 -10.36 17.84
N ASN A 28 -8.54 -9.56 17.68
CA ASN A 28 -8.62 -8.15 17.30
C ASN A 28 -8.11 -7.86 15.88
N ARG A 29 -7.50 -8.84 15.20
CA ARG A 29 -7.02 -8.66 13.81
C ARG A 29 -8.14 -8.56 12.82
N TYR A 30 -7.93 -7.72 11.81
CA TYR A 30 -8.84 -7.69 10.67
C TYR A 30 -8.55 -8.88 9.74
N LEU A 31 -9.61 -9.52 9.28
CA LEU A 31 -9.54 -10.63 8.35
C LEU A 31 -9.86 -10.15 6.92
N THR A 32 -9.02 -10.51 5.97
CA THR A 32 -9.28 -10.29 4.54
C THR A 32 -9.56 -11.63 3.88
N ARG A 33 -10.62 -11.71 3.10
CA ARG A 33 -10.95 -12.88 2.28
C ARG A 33 -10.61 -12.61 0.82
N VAL A 34 -9.92 -13.55 0.19
CA VAL A 34 -9.64 -13.53 -1.25
C VAL A 34 -9.99 -14.91 -1.80
N GLY A 35 -11.14 -15.01 -2.46
CA GLY A 35 -11.74 -16.29 -2.81
C GLY A 35 -12.03 -17.13 -1.55
N ALA A 36 -11.61 -18.37 -1.54
CA ALA A 36 -11.74 -19.28 -0.39
C ALA A 36 -10.67 -19.07 0.70
N LYS A 37 -9.65 -18.24 0.46
CA LYS A 37 -8.54 -18.05 1.40
C LYS A 37 -8.80 -16.88 2.34
N VAL A 38 -8.43 -17.04 3.61
CA VAL A 38 -8.50 -16.03 4.64
C VAL A 38 -7.10 -15.60 5.06
N TYR A 39 -6.84 -14.30 5.06
CA TYR A 39 -5.57 -13.71 5.44
C TYR A 39 -5.75 -12.85 6.69
N LEU A 40 -4.85 -13.02 7.65
CA LEU A 40 -4.77 -12.17 8.83
C LEU A 40 -4.03 -10.88 8.46
N SER A 41 -4.70 -9.74 8.65
CA SER A 41 -4.11 -8.43 8.40
C SER A 41 -3.12 -8.06 9.53
N ASN A 42 -2.17 -7.20 9.23
CA ASN A 42 -1.30 -6.53 10.22
C ASN A 42 -1.92 -5.21 10.74
N ILE A 43 -3.24 -5.08 10.65
CA ILE A 43 -4.03 -3.96 11.17
C ILE A 43 -5.13 -4.53 12.07
N CYS A 44 -5.39 -3.87 13.22
CA CYS A 44 -6.49 -4.23 14.10
C CYS A 44 -7.85 -3.81 13.52
N ARG A 45 -8.93 -4.45 13.98
CA ARG A 45 -10.31 -4.15 13.52
C ARG A 45 -10.74 -2.70 13.76
N PRO A 46 -10.43 -2.04 14.92
CA PRO A 46 -10.74 -0.63 15.12
C PRO A 46 -10.08 0.28 14.09
N CYS A 47 -8.77 0.14 13.86
CA CYS A 47 -8.05 0.92 12.85
C CYS A 47 -8.61 0.69 11.44
N LYS A 48 -8.94 -0.56 11.10
CA LYS A 48 -9.56 -0.85 9.80
C LYS A 48 -10.92 -0.20 9.64
N ARG A 49 -11.77 -0.24 10.68
CA ARG A 49 -13.08 0.46 10.68
C ARG A 49 -12.91 1.97 10.45
N MET A 50 -11.93 2.58 11.12
CA MET A 50 -11.63 4.00 10.97
C MET A 50 -11.18 4.34 9.54
N GLN A 51 -10.28 3.54 8.94
CA GLN A 51 -9.87 3.71 7.54
C GLN A 51 -11.06 3.62 6.59
N MET A 52 -11.93 2.64 6.78
CA MET A 52 -13.13 2.46 5.94
C MET A 52 -14.13 3.61 6.09
N ALA A 53 -14.28 4.16 7.30
CA ALA A 53 -15.12 5.34 7.55
C ALA A 53 -14.57 6.58 6.82
N THR A 54 -13.27 6.83 6.90
CA THR A 54 -12.59 7.92 6.17
C THR A 54 -12.81 7.80 4.65
N ILE A 55 -12.55 6.64 4.07
CA ILE A 55 -12.76 6.41 2.63
C ILE A 55 -14.22 6.63 2.24
N ARG A 56 -15.15 6.23 3.09
CA ARG A 56 -16.59 6.45 2.85
C ARG A 56 -16.94 7.95 2.84
N GLN A 57 -16.38 8.73 3.76
CA GLN A 57 -16.57 10.18 3.81
C GLN A 57 -15.94 10.87 2.59
N LEU A 58 -14.71 10.53 2.25
CA LEU A 58 -14.03 11.09 1.08
C LEU A 58 -14.81 10.81 -0.21
N ARG A 59 -15.38 9.61 -0.37
CA ARG A 59 -16.21 9.26 -1.54
C ARG A 59 -17.53 10.03 -1.62
N LYS A 60 -18.03 10.56 -0.52
CA LYS A 60 -19.23 11.43 -0.53
C LYS A 60 -18.89 12.82 -1.04
N ILE A 61 -17.69 13.32 -0.72
CA ILE A 61 -17.22 14.65 -1.11
C ILE A 61 -16.61 14.63 -2.50
N HIS A 62 -15.77 13.64 -2.77
CA HIS A 62 -15.06 13.48 -4.05
C HIS A 62 -15.75 12.36 -4.85
N HIS A 63 -16.64 12.75 -5.74
CA HIS A 63 -17.36 11.80 -6.59
C HIS A 63 -16.41 11.05 -7.51
N ARG A 64 -16.73 9.79 -7.76
CA ARG A 64 -15.95 8.98 -8.70
C ARG A 64 -16.02 9.60 -10.10
N PRO A 65 -14.88 9.71 -10.81
CA PRO A 65 -14.86 10.15 -12.20
C PRO A 65 -15.69 9.20 -13.09
N PRO A 66 -16.20 9.71 -14.23
CA PRO A 66 -16.93 8.89 -15.18
C PRO A 66 -16.06 7.77 -15.77
N THR A 67 -16.71 6.76 -16.35
CA THR A 67 -16.00 5.71 -17.10
C THR A 67 -15.22 6.34 -18.26
N GLY A 68 -13.97 5.93 -18.44
CA GLY A 68 -13.08 6.51 -19.44
C GLY A 68 -12.22 7.67 -18.94
N ALA A 69 -12.36 8.08 -17.68
CA ALA A 69 -11.46 9.07 -17.08
C ALA A 69 -10.03 8.56 -16.98
N GLN A 70 -9.08 9.47 -17.07
CA GLN A 70 -7.66 9.18 -17.01
C GLN A 70 -7.12 9.17 -15.57
N CYS A 71 -6.12 8.34 -15.32
CA CYS A 71 -5.36 8.35 -14.07
C CYS A 71 -4.59 9.67 -13.93
N GLU A 72 -4.78 10.37 -12.81
CA GLU A 72 -4.12 11.65 -12.54
C GLU A 72 -2.59 11.55 -12.43
N CYS A 73 -2.04 10.34 -12.21
CA CYS A 73 -0.61 10.12 -12.13
C CYS A 73 0.02 9.77 -13.49
N CYS A 74 -0.55 8.82 -14.25
CA CYS A 74 0.08 8.30 -15.47
C CYS A 74 -0.71 8.55 -16.75
N GLY A 75 -1.86 9.22 -16.71
CA GLY A 75 -2.71 9.55 -17.86
C GLY A 75 -3.46 8.38 -18.51
N ARG A 76 -3.21 7.13 -18.11
CA ARG A 76 -3.90 5.97 -18.67
C ARG A 76 -5.37 5.93 -18.29
N VAL A 77 -6.20 5.56 -19.25
CA VAL A 77 -7.61 5.23 -19.01
C VAL A 77 -7.68 3.87 -18.34
N ASP A 78 -8.25 3.81 -17.11
CA ASP A 78 -8.36 2.59 -16.32
C ASP A 78 -9.48 2.74 -15.28
N LYS A 79 -9.76 1.66 -14.55
CA LYS A 79 -10.64 1.70 -13.38
C LYS A 79 -9.95 2.44 -12.24
N LEU A 80 -10.36 3.68 -11.99
CA LEU A 80 -9.75 4.55 -11.00
C LEU A 80 -10.13 4.16 -9.56
N GLN A 81 -9.18 4.34 -8.66
CA GLN A 81 -9.30 4.18 -7.22
C GLN A 81 -9.06 5.52 -6.54
N LEU A 82 -9.80 5.79 -5.47
CA LEU A 82 -9.56 6.93 -4.62
C LEU A 82 -8.21 6.78 -3.93
N ASP A 83 -7.35 7.77 -4.09
CA ASP A 83 -6.10 7.93 -3.39
C ASP A 83 -6.22 8.98 -2.29
N HIS A 84 -5.60 8.75 -1.15
CA HIS A 84 -5.63 9.62 0.02
C HIS A 84 -4.39 9.41 0.87
N GLU A 85 -4.03 10.39 1.66
CA GLU A 85 -2.93 10.29 2.60
C GLU A 85 -3.17 9.18 3.63
N HIS A 86 -2.13 8.40 3.90
CA HIS A 86 -2.16 7.36 4.94
C HIS A 86 -1.72 7.89 6.31
N ASN A 87 -1.03 9.03 6.34
CA ASN A 87 -0.55 9.72 7.54
C ASN A 87 -1.28 11.06 7.68
N GLY A 88 -1.33 11.60 8.88
CA GLY A 88 -1.92 12.91 9.14
C GLY A 88 -3.45 12.96 8.96
N GLU A 89 -3.93 13.97 8.26
CA GLU A 89 -5.36 14.28 8.09
C GLU A 89 -6.11 13.33 7.15
N ARG A 90 -5.40 12.41 6.49
CA ARG A 90 -5.97 11.49 5.49
C ARG A 90 -6.70 12.22 4.37
N ALA A 91 -6.13 13.33 3.91
CA ALA A 91 -6.69 14.17 2.87
C ALA A 91 -6.80 13.40 1.54
N PHE A 92 -7.81 13.71 0.76
CA PHE A 92 -7.95 13.22 -0.61
C PHE A 92 -6.80 13.77 -1.47
N ARG A 93 -6.16 12.91 -2.27
CA ARG A 93 -5.08 13.29 -3.18
C ARG A 93 -5.50 13.24 -4.65
N GLY A 94 -6.34 12.30 -5.03
CA GLY A 94 -6.77 12.18 -6.42
C GLY A 94 -7.38 10.83 -6.77
N TRP A 95 -7.57 10.60 -8.09
CA TRP A 95 -8.07 9.35 -8.64
C TRP A 95 -7.00 8.67 -9.48
N LEU A 96 -6.51 7.54 -9.01
CA LEU A 96 -5.40 6.81 -9.60
C LEU A 96 -5.82 5.44 -10.13
N CYS A 97 -5.17 4.96 -11.19
CA CYS A 97 -5.26 3.56 -11.56
C CYS A 97 -4.63 2.68 -10.47
N LYS A 98 -5.01 1.41 -10.44
CA LYS A 98 -4.52 0.46 -9.42
C LYS A 98 -2.99 0.39 -9.35
N SER A 99 -2.33 0.39 -10.52
CA SER A 99 -0.87 0.31 -10.60
C SER A 99 -0.20 1.52 -9.95
N CYS A 100 -0.61 2.74 -10.28
CA CYS A 100 -0.04 3.96 -9.68
C CYS A 100 -0.28 4.02 -8.16
N ASN A 101 -1.50 3.73 -7.71
CA ASN A 101 -1.85 3.73 -6.30
C ASN A 101 -1.00 2.75 -5.48
N ILE A 102 -0.77 1.54 -6.01
CA ILE A 102 0.10 0.54 -5.36
C ILE A 102 1.57 0.96 -5.40
N SER A 103 2.05 1.48 -6.54
CA SER A 103 3.45 1.88 -6.71
C SER A 103 3.85 3.01 -5.77
N LEU A 104 3.00 4.02 -5.59
CA LEU A 104 3.23 5.09 -4.61
C LEU A 104 3.34 4.52 -3.19
N GLY A 105 2.49 3.56 -2.84
CA GLY A 105 2.57 2.87 -1.55
C GLY A 105 3.89 2.12 -1.34
N PHE A 106 4.42 1.45 -2.37
CA PHE A 106 5.72 0.78 -2.30
C PHE A 106 6.90 1.76 -2.19
N LEU A 107 6.76 2.96 -2.74
CA LEU A 107 7.74 4.03 -2.62
C LEU A 107 7.58 4.86 -1.33
N GLY A 108 6.87 4.32 -0.34
CA GLY A 108 6.72 4.97 0.97
C GLY A 108 5.60 5.99 1.05
N ASP A 109 4.77 6.11 0.03
CA ASP A 109 3.61 7.03 -0.02
C ASP A 109 3.98 8.51 0.21
N SER A 110 5.20 8.88 -0.19
CA SER A 110 5.80 10.20 0.03
C SER A 110 6.58 10.71 -1.20
N SER A 111 6.72 12.02 -1.30
CA SER A 111 7.54 12.66 -2.33
C SER A 111 9.01 12.26 -2.23
N GLU A 112 9.52 12.07 -1.02
CA GLU A 112 10.89 11.65 -0.76
C GLU A 112 11.16 10.26 -1.34
N GLY A 113 10.26 9.29 -1.13
CA GLY A 113 10.40 7.95 -1.66
C GLY A 113 10.39 7.92 -3.20
N VAL A 114 9.53 8.72 -3.81
CA VAL A 114 9.48 8.88 -5.28
C VAL A 114 10.77 9.55 -5.78
N GLN A 115 11.26 10.58 -5.09
CA GLN A 115 12.50 11.27 -5.45
C GLN A 115 13.72 10.34 -5.38
N MET A 116 13.80 9.47 -4.37
CA MET A 116 14.85 8.45 -4.28
C MET A 116 14.84 7.50 -5.48
N ALA A 117 13.65 7.04 -5.90
CA ALA A 117 13.51 6.19 -7.07
C ALA A 117 13.92 6.91 -8.37
N LEU A 118 13.55 8.18 -8.52
CA LEU A 118 13.94 9.01 -9.65
C LEU A 118 15.46 9.20 -9.69
N THR A 119 16.09 9.53 -8.56
CA THR A 119 17.55 9.68 -8.44
C THR A 119 18.30 8.39 -8.83
N TYR A 120 17.78 7.24 -8.39
CA TYR A 120 18.35 5.94 -8.76
C TYR A 120 18.30 5.70 -10.28
N LEU A 121 17.17 5.99 -10.92
CA LEU A 121 17.01 5.81 -12.37
C LEU A 121 17.92 6.76 -13.15
N ALA A 122 18.00 8.04 -12.78
CA ALA A 122 18.87 9.03 -13.40
C ALA A 122 20.35 8.59 -13.35
N ALA A 123 20.83 8.16 -12.19
CA ALA A 123 22.18 7.65 -12.06
C ALA A 123 22.43 6.35 -12.88
N ALA A 124 21.39 5.53 -13.08
CA ALA A 124 21.52 4.35 -13.94
C ALA A 124 21.62 4.72 -15.43
N GLU A 125 20.94 5.77 -15.87
CA GLU A 125 21.03 6.28 -17.24
C GLU A 125 22.41 6.88 -17.52
N GLU A 126 22.98 7.66 -16.60
CA GLU A 126 24.34 8.20 -16.71
C GLU A 126 25.38 7.08 -16.85
N ARG A 127 25.27 6.00 -16.06
CA ARG A 127 26.15 4.84 -16.17
C ARG A 127 26.08 4.16 -17.54
N LYS A 128 24.89 4.08 -18.15
CA LYS A 128 24.71 3.50 -19.50
C LYS A 128 25.37 4.36 -20.57
N ILE A 129 25.30 5.67 -20.46
CA ILE A 129 25.94 6.62 -21.41
C ILE A 129 27.45 6.46 -21.33
N CYS A 130 28.01 6.43 -20.13
CA CYS A 130 29.46 6.26 -19.91
C CYS A 130 29.98 4.91 -20.48
N SER A 131 29.24 3.82 -20.30
CA SER A 131 29.65 2.49 -20.81
C SER A 131 29.52 2.33 -22.33
N ARG A 132 28.81 3.21 -23.03
CA ARG A 132 28.71 3.21 -24.51
C ARG A 132 29.76 4.09 -25.18
N ALA A 133 30.48 4.90 -24.41
CA ALA A 133 31.54 5.80 -24.90
C ALA A 133 32.94 5.15 -24.86
N LEU A 134 33.06 3.90 -24.41
CA LEU A 134 34.26 3.06 -24.41
C LEU A 134 34.16 1.98 -25.50
#